data_c04056b08669b161eaaf9254d56e8781
#
_entry.id   c04056b08669b161eaaf9254d56e8781
#
_cell.length_a   1.000
_cell.length_b   1.000
_cell.length_c   1.000
_cell.angle_alpha   90.00
_cell.angle_beta   90.00
_cell.angle_gamma   90.00
#
_symmetry.space_group_name_H-M   'P 1'
#
loop_
_entity.id
_entity.type
_entity.pdbx_description
1 polymer ?
#
loop_
_entity_poly.entity_id
_entity_poly.type
_entity_poly.pdbx_seq_one_letter_code
_entity_poly.pdbx_strand_id
1 'polypeptide(L)'
;MNTPEVQDLLQFALDAAWQAGRVTLGYFQTGIKAERKADNTPLTIADQLAEQKIRELITARFPEHGMIGEEYGRTASNSPYTWVIDPIDGTKSFVSGVPIYANLLALLDGERALIGVINFPALHEMVYAVRGGGAYWNGRRCHVSSTEKLHDAVLLASDINSFGPRQPQWERLIQATYIQRTWGDAYGYALIATGRADVMVDPVMAVWDAAPLQVILEEAGGTFTDWRGVPTIHHGEAVATNGKLFEAVMRIVGRDA
;
A
#
# COMPACT_ATOMS: atom_id res chain seq x y z
N MET A 1 3.81 -12.94 -16.86
CA MET A 1 4.22 -14.36 -16.81
C MET A 1 3.38 -15.03 -15.73
N ASN A 2 2.41 -15.83 -16.11
CA ASN A 2 1.47 -16.47 -15.18
C ASN A 2 1.81 -17.98 -15.14
N THR A 3 2.97 -18.30 -14.55
CA THR A 3 3.39 -19.69 -14.37
C THR A 3 2.60 -20.35 -13.23
N PRO A 4 2.43 -21.67 -13.18
CA PRO A 4 1.82 -22.36 -12.05
C PRO A 4 2.43 -22.01 -10.71
N GLU A 5 3.74 -21.79 -10.64
CA GLU A 5 4.46 -21.36 -9.44
C GLU A 5 3.99 -19.97 -8.96
N VAL A 6 3.89 -18.99 -9.86
CA VAL A 6 3.43 -17.63 -9.51
C VAL A 6 1.97 -17.65 -9.05
N GLN A 7 1.13 -18.54 -9.62
CA GLN A 7 -0.25 -18.72 -9.15
C GLN A 7 -0.31 -19.30 -7.73
N ASP A 8 0.55 -20.26 -7.40
CA ASP A 8 0.63 -20.83 -6.04
C ASP A 8 1.10 -19.77 -5.02
N LEU A 9 2.09 -18.95 -5.40
CA LEU A 9 2.56 -17.83 -4.58
C LEU A 9 1.47 -16.76 -4.36
N LEU A 10 0.71 -16.42 -5.41
CA LEU A 10 -0.42 -15.50 -5.29
C LEU A 10 -1.51 -16.06 -4.37
N GLN A 11 -1.92 -17.32 -4.59
CA GLN A 11 -2.95 -17.93 -3.76
C GLN A 11 -2.53 -17.98 -2.29
N PHE A 12 -1.27 -18.29 -2.02
CA PHE A 12 -0.70 -18.21 -0.67
C PHE A 12 -0.77 -16.79 -0.10
N ALA A 13 -0.38 -15.77 -0.89
CA ALA A 13 -0.42 -14.36 -0.43
C ALA A 13 -1.84 -13.92 -0.06
N LEU A 14 -2.84 -14.28 -0.88
CA LEU A 14 -4.25 -13.97 -0.61
C LEU A 14 -4.73 -14.63 0.68
N ASP A 15 -4.42 -15.91 0.88
CA ASP A 15 -4.79 -16.66 2.09
C ASP A 15 -4.09 -16.10 3.34
N ALA A 16 -2.78 -15.81 3.26
CA ALA A 16 -2.02 -15.25 4.37
C ALA A 16 -2.56 -13.87 4.78
N ALA A 17 -2.83 -12.97 3.82
CA ALA A 17 -3.42 -11.66 4.09
C ALA A 17 -4.84 -11.79 4.67
N TRP A 18 -5.65 -12.74 4.19
CA TRP A 18 -6.97 -13.02 4.76
C TRP A 18 -6.88 -13.51 6.20
N GLN A 19 -5.96 -14.44 6.50
CA GLN A 19 -5.77 -14.95 7.87
C GLN A 19 -5.29 -13.85 8.82
N ALA A 20 -4.36 -12.97 8.40
CA ALA A 20 -3.95 -11.80 9.17
C ALA A 20 -5.14 -10.87 9.44
N GLY A 21 -5.98 -10.63 8.41
CA GLY A 21 -7.22 -9.87 8.56
C GLY A 21 -8.18 -10.45 9.59
N ARG A 22 -8.27 -11.76 9.72
CA ARG A 22 -9.06 -12.42 10.78
C ARG A 22 -8.50 -12.14 12.16
N VAL A 23 -7.17 -12.08 12.29
CA VAL A 23 -6.53 -11.70 13.55
C VAL A 23 -6.87 -10.25 13.91
N THR A 24 -6.65 -9.31 12.98
CA THR A 24 -6.90 -7.88 13.23
C THR A 24 -8.37 -7.58 13.54
N LEU A 25 -9.31 -8.21 12.82
CA LEU A 25 -10.75 -8.08 13.10
C LEU A 25 -11.13 -8.50 14.52
N GLY A 26 -10.44 -9.48 15.11
CA GLY A 26 -10.68 -9.92 16.49
C GLY A 26 -10.41 -8.82 17.52
N TYR A 27 -9.64 -7.79 17.15
CA TYR A 27 -9.27 -6.67 18.01
C TYR A 27 -9.89 -5.33 17.57
N PHE A 28 -10.40 -5.24 16.34
CA PHE A 28 -10.99 -4.02 15.82
C PHE A 28 -12.23 -3.59 16.61
N GLN A 29 -12.27 -2.32 17.05
CA GLN A 29 -13.34 -1.74 17.87
C GLN A 29 -13.58 -2.42 19.24
N THR A 30 -12.60 -3.15 19.77
CA THR A 30 -12.71 -3.80 21.08
C THR A 30 -12.20 -2.93 22.23
N GLY A 31 -11.71 -1.72 21.95
CA GLY A 31 -11.14 -0.83 22.95
C GLY A 31 -9.73 -1.21 23.40
N ILE A 32 -8.98 -1.97 22.57
CA ILE A 32 -7.56 -2.25 22.85
C ILE A 32 -6.76 -0.95 22.94
N LYS A 33 -5.78 -0.96 23.83
CA LYS A 33 -4.86 0.17 23.98
C LYS A 33 -3.75 0.08 22.95
N ALA A 34 -3.46 1.22 22.31
CA ALA A 34 -2.26 1.38 21.53
C ALA A 34 -1.10 1.85 22.42
N GLU A 35 0.06 1.25 22.24
CA GLU A 35 1.34 1.78 22.72
C GLU A 35 1.87 2.79 21.71
N ARG A 36 2.78 3.67 22.13
CA ARG A 36 3.44 4.61 21.22
C ARG A 36 4.85 4.12 20.92
N LYS A 37 5.16 3.93 19.64
CA LYS A 37 6.54 3.68 19.16
C LYS A 37 7.43 4.92 19.39
N ALA A 38 8.75 4.78 19.21
CA ALA A 38 9.70 5.87 19.40
C ALA A 38 9.46 7.06 18.43
N ASP A 39 8.91 6.81 17.27
CA ASP A 39 8.48 7.79 16.26
C ASP A 39 7.08 8.37 16.52
N ASN A 40 6.48 8.03 17.65
CA ASN A 40 5.12 8.43 18.07
C ASN A 40 3.97 7.81 17.27
N THR A 41 4.23 6.80 16.44
CA THR A 41 3.19 6.01 15.77
C THR A 41 2.54 5.03 16.75
N PRO A 42 1.25 4.68 16.58
CA PRO A 42 0.60 3.69 17.43
C PRO A 42 1.02 2.27 17.06
N LEU A 43 1.14 1.40 18.06
CA LEU A 43 1.36 -0.04 17.96
C LEU A 43 0.32 -0.73 18.83
N THR A 44 -0.29 -1.79 18.34
CA THR A 44 -1.19 -2.63 19.13
C THR A 44 -0.73 -4.08 19.13
N ILE A 45 -1.27 -4.88 20.06
CA ILE A 45 -1.06 -6.34 20.05
C ILE A 45 -1.58 -6.99 18.76
N ALA A 46 -2.55 -6.35 18.08
CA ALA A 46 -3.10 -6.85 16.83
C ALA A 46 -2.07 -6.79 15.69
N ASP A 47 -1.24 -5.73 15.64
CA ASP A 47 -0.13 -5.58 14.69
C ASP A 47 0.85 -6.75 14.84
N GLN A 48 1.31 -6.97 16.08
CA GLN A 48 2.28 -8.03 16.39
C GLN A 48 1.75 -9.43 16.07
N LEU A 49 0.52 -9.74 16.47
CA LEU A 49 -0.09 -11.05 16.24
C LEU A 49 -0.39 -11.30 14.75
N ALA A 50 -0.78 -10.26 14.01
CA ALA A 50 -1.02 -10.38 12.58
C ALA A 50 0.29 -10.62 11.82
N GLU A 51 1.37 -9.90 12.12
CA GLU A 51 2.67 -10.14 11.50
C GLU A 51 3.21 -11.52 11.87
N GLN A 52 3.12 -11.91 13.15
CA GLN A 52 3.53 -13.24 13.60
C GLN A 52 2.80 -14.33 12.81
N LYS A 53 1.48 -14.18 12.62
CA LYS A 53 0.68 -15.13 11.85
C LYS A 53 1.16 -15.28 10.41
N ILE A 54 1.45 -14.16 9.72
CA ILE A 54 1.98 -14.20 8.36
C ILE A 54 3.36 -14.88 8.33
N ARG A 55 4.24 -14.54 9.26
CA ARG A 55 5.59 -15.14 9.36
C ARG A 55 5.55 -16.65 9.59
N GLU A 56 4.65 -17.12 10.46
CA GLU A 56 4.43 -18.56 10.70
C GLU A 56 4.03 -19.29 9.41
N LEU A 57 3.09 -18.71 8.65
CA LEU A 57 2.62 -19.27 7.37
C LEU A 57 3.74 -19.31 6.33
N ILE A 58 4.51 -18.21 6.19
CA ILE A 58 5.65 -18.15 5.26
C ILE A 58 6.71 -19.18 5.64
N THR A 59 7.11 -19.25 6.91
CA THR A 59 8.14 -20.19 7.38
C THR A 59 7.73 -21.64 7.16
N ALA A 60 6.45 -21.96 7.35
CA ALA A 60 5.94 -23.31 7.13
C ALA A 60 5.92 -23.71 5.65
N ARG A 61 5.62 -22.78 4.73
CA ARG A 61 5.45 -23.08 3.30
C ARG A 61 6.70 -22.80 2.48
N PHE A 62 7.45 -21.74 2.82
CA PHE A 62 8.60 -21.21 2.08
C PHE A 62 9.77 -20.89 3.02
N PRO A 63 10.37 -21.88 3.69
CA PRO A 63 11.41 -21.66 4.72
C PRO A 63 12.66 -20.96 4.20
N GLU A 64 12.91 -21.01 2.88
CA GLU A 64 14.07 -20.36 2.23
C GLU A 64 13.83 -18.89 1.87
N HIS A 65 12.57 -18.41 1.93
CA HIS A 65 12.26 -17.02 1.57
C HIS A 65 12.63 -16.06 2.71
N GLY A 66 13.08 -14.85 2.33
CA GLY A 66 13.30 -13.77 3.27
C GLY A 66 11.98 -13.11 3.68
N MET A 67 12.05 -12.35 4.77
CA MET A 67 10.93 -11.53 5.24
C MET A 67 11.42 -10.16 5.70
N ILE A 68 10.68 -9.12 5.38
CA ILE A 68 10.82 -7.75 5.92
C ILE A 68 9.46 -7.37 6.47
N GLY A 69 9.36 -7.10 7.75
CA GLY A 69 8.12 -6.69 8.37
C GLY A 69 8.32 -5.45 9.23
N GLU A 70 7.24 -4.72 9.45
CA GLU A 70 7.23 -3.50 10.23
C GLU A 70 7.59 -3.76 11.69
N GLU A 71 7.05 -4.82 12.30
CA GLU A 71 7.14 -5.06 13.73
C GLU A 71 8.33 -5.95 14.13
N TYR A 72 8.64 -6.96 13.33
CA TYR A 72 9.72 -7.93 13.65
C TYR A 72 10.95 -7.80 12.75
N GLY A 73 10.99 -6.76 11.88
CA GLY A 73 12.16 -6.46 11.06
C GLY A 73 12.49 -7.55 10.04
N ARG A 74 13.78 -7.72 9.75
CA ARG A 74 14.26 -8.52 8.62
C ARG A 74 14.71 -9.92 9.03
N THR A 75 14.28 -10.93 8.26
CA THR A 75 14.84 -12.29 8.26
C THR A 75 15.55 -12.50 6.93
N ALA A 76 16.79 -13.00 6.97
CA ALA A 76 17.59 -13.25 5.78
C ALA A 76 16.96 -14.32 4.88
N SER A 77 17.29 -14.27 3.58
CA SER A 77 16.83 -15.20 2.56
C SER A 77 18.00 -16.00 1.98
N ASN A 78 17.75 -17.26 1.65
CA ASN A 78 18.60 -18.08 0.79
C ASN A 78 18.01 -18.23 -0.63
N SER A 79 16.97 -17.44 -0.93
CA SER A 79 16.19 -17.40 -2.17
C SER A 79 16.16 -15.97 -2.71
N PRO A 80 15.89 -15.72 -4.00
CA PRO A 80 15.64 -14.37 -4.52
C PRO A 80 14.36 -13.77 -3.96
N TYR A 81 13.47 -14.57 -3.39
CA TYR A 81 12.17 -14.15 -2.91
C TYR A 81 12.22 -13.59 -1.47
N THR A 82 11.63 -12.42 -1.29
CA THR A 82 11.46 -11.77 0.03
C THR A 82 10.03 -11.28 0.20
N TRP A 83 9.36 -11.72 1.26
CA TRP A 83 8.05 -11.22 1.65
C TRP A 83 8.19 -9.90 2.40
N VAL A 84 7.34 -8.94 2.07
CA VAL A 84 7.28 -7.63 2.73
C VAL A 84 5.91 -7.50 3.37
N ILE A 85 5.88 -7.17 4.65
CA ILE A 85 4.69 -7.30 5.51
C ILE A 85 4.46 -6.00 6.26
N ASP A 86 3.28 -5.43 6.10
CA ASP A 86 2.69 -4.47 7.03
C ASP A 86 1.43 -5.11 7.63
N PRO A 87 1.43 -5.42 8.92
CA PRO A 87 0.32 -6.10 9.55
C PRO A 87 -0.94 -5.23 9.68
N ILE A 88 -0.78 -3.92 9.90
CA ILE A 88 -1.89 -2.94 9.98
C ILE A 88 -1.43 -1.59 9.41
N ASP A 89 -1.49 -1.44 8.11
CA ASP A 89 -1.41 -0.11 7.49
C ASP A 89 -2.62 0.73 7.92
N GLY A 90 -2.36 1.99 8.28
CA GLY A 90 -3.40 2.84 8.85
C GLY A 90 -3.73 2.52 10.30
N THR A 91 -2.74 2.24 11.15
CA THR A 91 -2.94 1.94 12.58
C THR A 91 -3.70 3.06 13.32
N LYS A 92 -3.57 4.32 12.89
CA LYS A 92 -4.37 5.45 13.40
C LYS A 92 -5.87 5.24 13.12
N SER A 93 -6.21 4.79 11.92
CA SER A 93 -7.58 4.43 11.53
C SER A 93 -8.09 3.25 12.35
N PHE A 94 -7.26 2.22 12.50
CA PHE A 94 -7.58 1.02 13.29
C PHE A 94 -7.93 1.35 14.74
N VAL A 95 -7.07 2.09 15.45
CA VAL A 95 -7.30 2.44 16.88
C VAL A 95 -8.47 3.41 17.05
N SER A 96 -8.78 4.19 16.02
CA SER A 96 -9.94 5.09 16.00
C SER A 96 -11.25 4.39 15.60
N GLY A 97 -11.21 3.10 15.27
CA GLY A 97 -12.39 2.34 14.85
C GLY A 97 -12.88 2.70 13.44
N VAL A 98 -12.01 3.30 12.62
CA VAL A 98 -12.31 3.65 11.22
C VAL A 98 -11.95 2.46 10.31
N PRO A 99 -12.86 1.94 9.48
CA PRO A 99 -12.73 0.63 8.84
C PRO A 99 -11.84 0.62 7.58
N ILE A 100 -10.98 1.62 7.36
CA ILE A 100 -10.13 1.76 6.17
C ILE A 100 -8.69 1.27 6.37
N TYR A 101 -8.37 0.66 7.52
CA TYR A 101 -7.08 0.02 7.75
C TYR A 101 -6.92 -1.24 6.89
N ALA A 102 -5.69 -1.61 6.58
CA ALA A 102 -5.39 -2.77 5.74
C ALA A 102 -4.30 -3.67 6.33
N ASN A 103 -4.25 -4.93 5.88
CA ASN A 103 -3.08 -5.79 5.98
C ASN A 103 -2.39 -5.78 4.61
N LEU A 104 -1.13 -5.43 4.56
CA LEU A 104 -0.35 -5.36 3.33
C LEU A 104 0.63 -6.52 3.25
N LEU A 105 0.69 -7.15 2.09
CA LEU A 105 1.64 -8.22 1.82
C LEU A 105 2.18 -8.08 0.40
N ALA A 106 3.49 -8.09 0.24
CA ALA A 106 4.12 -8.17 -1.07
C ALA A 106 5.12 -9.31 -1.13
N LEU A 107 5.37 -9.82 -2.33
CA LEU A 107 6.51 -10.69 -2.65
C LEU A 107 7.44 -9.96 -3.60
N LEU A 108 8.69 -9.79 -3.20
CA LEU A 108 9.75 -9.30 -4.05
C LEU A 108 10.47 -10.48 -4.72
N ASP A 109 10.87 -10.29 -5.98
CA ASP A 109 11.89 -11.06 -6.68
C ASP A 109 13.10 -10.14 -6.84
N GLY A 110 14.15 -10.35 -6.05
CA GLY A 110 15.22 -9.39 -5.85
C GLY A 110 14.67 -8.08 -5.25
N GLU A 111 14.89 -6.96 -5.95
CA GLU A 111 14.43 -5.62 -5.54
C GLU A 111 13.06 -5.24 -6.14
N ARG A 112 12.43 -6.12 -6.90
CA ARG A 112 11.22 -5.80 -7.66
C ARG A 112 9.99 -6.49 -7.08
N ALA A 113 8.93 -5.74 -6.82
CA ALA A 113 7.66 -6.31 -6.40
C ALA A 113 7.04 -7.15 -7.53
N LEU A 114 6.81 -8.44 -7.24
CA LEU A 114 6.19 -9.44 -8.12
C LEU A 114 4.69 -9.58 -7.82
N ILE A 115 4.33 -9.63 -6.54
CA ILE A 115 2.96 -9.77 -6.04
C ILE A 115 2.70 -8.67 -5.03
N GLY A 116 1.50 -8.09 -5.06
CA GLY A 116 1.00 -7.19 -4.03
C GLY A 116 -0.42 -7.53 -3.63
N VAL A 117 -0.71 -7.46 -2.33
CA VAL A 117 -2.04 -7.68 -1.75
C VAL A 117 -2.32 -6.59 -0.73
N ILE A 118 -3.48 -5.97 -0.84
CA ILE A 118 -4.09 -5.07 0.14
C ILE A 118 -5.38 -5.73 0.59
N ASN A 119 -5.47 -6.13 1.84
CA ASN A 119 -6.68 -6.70 2.42
C ASN A 119 -7.30 -5.71 3.41
N PHE A 120 -8.53 -5.26 3.17
CA PHE A 120 -9.34 -4.43 4.07
C PHE A 120 -10.35 -5.30 4.80
N PRO A 121 -9.98 -5.90 5.93
CA PRO A 121 -10.82 -6.94 6.54
C PRO A 121 -12.15 -6.39 7.06
N ALA A 122 -12.20 -5.15 7.53
CA ALA A 122 -13.43 -4.52 8.02
C ALA A 122 -14.40 -4.12 6.89
N LEU A 123 -13.92 -4.01 5.63
CA LEU A 123 -14.73 -3.71 4.46
C LEU A 123 -15.05 -4.95 3.63
N HIS A 124 -14.45 -6.10 3.93
CA HIS A 124 -14.51 -7.30 3.09
C HIS A 124 -14.02 -7.02 1.65
N GLU A 125 -13.01 -6.16 1.52
CA GLU A 125 -12.40 -5.82 0.25
C GLU A 125 -10.95 -6.32 0.21
N MET A 126 -10.54 -6.84 -0.96
CA MET A 126 -9.16 -7.21 -1.24
C MET A 126 -8.77 -6.74 -2.63
N VAL A 127 -7.68 -5.98 -2.72
CA VAL A 127 -7.08 -5.53 -3.98
C VAL A 127 -5.72 -6.20 -4.12
N TYR A 128 -5.45 -6.81 -5.27
CA TYR A 128 -4.22 -7.54 -5.47
C TYR A 128 -3.77 -7.53 -6.93
N ALA A 129 -2.49 -7.75 -7.13
CA ALA A 129 -1.91 -7.87 -8.47
C ALA A 129 -0.74 -8.85 -8.49
N VAL A 130 -0.50 -9.38 -9.68
CA VAL A 130 0.75 -10.06 -10.06
C VAL A 130 1.33 -9.33 -11.25
N ARG A 131 2.61 -9.08 -11.26
CA ARG A 131 3.31 -8.42 -12.36
C ARG A 131 3.09 -9.16 -13.69
N GLY A 132 2.55 -8.45 -14.67
CA GLY A 132 2.12 -8.99 -15.97
C GLY A 132 0.81 -9.77 -15.94
N GLY A 133 0.08 -9.78 -14.79
CA GLY A 133 -1.19 -10.48 -14.62
C GLY A 133 -2.41 -9.56 -14.53
N GLY A 134 -2.18 -8.27 -14.31
CA GLY A 134 -3.20 -7.27 -14.06
C GLY A 134 -3.59 -7.16 -12.58
N ALA A 135 -4.35 -6.12 -12.26
CA ALA A 135 -4.89 -5.86 -10.94
C ALA A 135 -6.34 -6.33 -10.80
N TYR A 136 -6.69 -6.76 -9.59
CA TYR A 136 -8.00 -7.29 -9.28
C TYR A 136 -8.53 -6.74 -7.95
N TRP A 137 -9.83 -6.48 -7.90
CA TRP A 137 -10.59 -6.11 -6.71
C TRP A 137 -11.69 -7.14 -6.45
N ASN A 138 -11.58 -7.87 -5.36
CA ASN A 138 -12.49 -8.97 -5.02
C ASN A 138 -12.70 -9.95 -6.18
N GLY A 139 -11.62 -10.36 -6.86
CA GLY A 139 -11.66 -11.30 -7.98
C GLY A 139 -12.08 -10.69 -9.33
N ARG A 140 -12.47 -9.41 -9.38
CA ARG A 140 -12.81 -8.69 -10.62
C ARG A 140 -11.63 -7.85 -11.08
N ARG A 141 -11.27 -7.94 -12.34
CA ARG A 141 -10.22 -7.08 -12.90
C ARG A 141 -10.59 -5.61 -12.71
N CYS A 142 -9.64 -4.84 -12.23
CA CYS A 142 -9.83 -3.40 -12.02
C CYS A 142 -8.79 -2.59 -12.78
N HIS A 143 -9.11 -1.32 -13.00
CA HIS A 143 -8.28 -0.36 -13.71
C HIS A 143 -8.43 1.02 -13.06
N VAL A 144 -7.41 1.84 -13.22
CA VAL A 144 -7.44 3.25 -12.86
C VAL A 144 -8.50 4.02 -13.64
N SER A 145 -8.82 5.22 -13.21
CA SER A 145 -9.77 6.12 -13.86
C SER A 145 -9.30 6.60 -15.23
N SER A 146 -10.23 7.17 -16.00
CA SER A 146 -9.94 7.80 -17.29
C SER A 146 -9.81 9.32 -17.22
N THR A 147 -9.78 9.93 -16.05
CA THR A 147 -9.66 11.39 -15.83
C THR A 147 -8.37 11.91 -16.48
N GLU A 148 -8.50 12.95 -17.30
CA GLU A 148 -7.38 13.53 -18.09
C GLU A 148 -6.97 14.93 -17.64
N LYS A 149 -7.78 15.57 -16.79
CA LYS A 149 -7.55 16.95 -16.37
C LYS A 149 -7.53 17.06 -14.85
N LEU A 150 -6.54 17.77 -14.30
CA LEU A 150 -6.40 17.94 -12.85
C LEU A 150 -7.63 18.59 -12.20
N HIS A 151 -8.27 19.54 -12.88
CA HIS A 151 -9.43 20.22 -12.32
C HIS A 151 -10.69 19.34 -12.22
N ASP A 152 -10.66 18.12 -12.74
CA ASP A 152 -11.69 17.09 -12.58
C ASP A 152 -11.26 16.01 -11.58
N ALA A 153 -10.00 16.04 -11.12
CA ALA A 153 -9.39 14.96 -10.37
C ALA A 153 -9.75 14.96 -8.89
N VAL A 154 -9.79 13.75 -8.31
CA VAL A 154 -9.81 13.49 -6.87
C VAL A 154 -8.38 13.30 -6.39
N LEU A 155 -7.92 14.22 -5.52
CA LEU A 155 -6.60 14.22 -4.88
C LEU A 155 -6.70 13.68 -3.46
N LEU A 156 -5.79 12.77 -3.10
CA LEU A 156 -5.72 12.14 -1.79
C LEU A 156 -4.33 12.35 -1.16
N ALA A 157 -4.28 12.28 0.16
CA ALA A 157 -3.08 12.18 0.98
C ALA A 157 -3.42 11.47 2.30
N SER A 158 -2.44 10.83 2.94
CA SER A 158 -2.64 10.18 4.24
C SER A 158 -2.67 11.20 5.38
N ASP A 159 -1.71 12.14 5.42
CA ASP A 159 -1.62 13.16 6.47
C ASP A 159 -1.21 14.52 5.89
N ILE A 160 -2.11 15.49 5.97
CA ILE A 160 -1.88 16.86 5.47
C ILE A 160 -0.82 17.64 6.27
N ASN A 161 -0.44 17.17 7.46
CA ASN A 161 0.57 17.82 8.31
C ASN A 161 1.98 17.27 8.08
N SER A 162 2.14 16.22 7.28
CA SER A 162 3.42 15.55 7.05
C SER A 162 4.26 16.15 5.91
N PHE A 163 3.71 17.10 5.14
CA PHE A 163 4.36 17.61 3.93
C PHE A 163 5.63 18.43 4.20
N GLY A 164 5.78 19.08 5.35
CA GLY A 164 6.99 19.83 5.69
C GLY A 164 7.48 20.75 4.57
N PRO A 165 8.70 20.57 4.03
CA PRO A 165 9.22 21.38 2.92
C PRO A 165 8.41 21.27 1.62
N ARG A 166 7.62 20.21 1.45
CA ARG A 166 6.75 19.97 0.27
C ARG A 166 5.36 20.59 0.39
N GLN A 167 5.08 21.31 1.48
CA GLN A 167 3.80 22.00 1.70
C GLN A 167 3.39 22.91 0.51
N PRO A 168 4.28 23.70 -0.12
CA PRO A 168 3.90 24.50 -1.28
C PRO A 168 3.45 23.68 -2.49
N GLN A 169 4.03 22.49 -2.71
CA GLN A 169 3.61 21.59 -3.78
C GLN A 169 2.21 21.02 -3.49
N TRP A 170 1.96 20.61 -2.26
CA TRP A 170 0.65 20.14 -1.81
C TRP A 170 -0.44 21.21 -2.01
N GLU A 171 -0.18 22.45 -1.61
CA GLU A 171 -1.10 23.56 -1.80
C GLU A 171 -1.41 23.84 -3.27
N ARG A 172 -0.41 23.75 -4.16
CA ARG A 172 -0.62 23.86 -5.60
C ARG A 172 -1.48 22.72 -6.17
N LEU A 173 -1.29 21.49 -5.68
CA LEU A 173 -2.13 20.36 -6.07
C LEU A 173 -3.58 20.54 -5.61
N ILE A 174 -3.80 21.02 -4.37
CA ILE A 174 -5.15 21.36 -3.87
C ILE A 174 -5.84 22.35 -4.81
N GLN A 175 -5.16 23.43 -5.19
CA GLN A 175 -5.73 24.47 -6.06
C GLN A 175 -6.01 23.98 -7.49
N ALA A 176 -5.27 22.96 -7.95
CA ALA A 176 -5.38 22.41 -9.29
C ALA A 176 -6.45 21.32 -9.44
N THR A 177 -6.95 20.76 -8.34
CA THR A 177 -7.82 19.56 -8.33
C THR A 177 -9.23 19.86 -7.85
N TYR A 178 -10.20 18.98 -8.17
CA TYR A 178 -11.62 19.17 -7.86
C TYR A 178 -11.97 18.79 -6.42
N ILE A 179 -11.60 17.58 -6.00
CA ILE A 179 -11.90 17.05 -4.65
C ILE A 179 -10.60 16.73 -3.95
N GLN A 180 -10.47 17.13 -2.68
CA GLN A 180 -9.34 16.76 -1.83
C GLN A 180 -9.85 16.06 -0.58
N ARG A 181 -9.25 14.90 -0.24
CA ARG A 181 -9.61 14.11 0.94
C ARG A 181 -8.37 13.45 1.54
N THR A 182 -8.48 13.11 2.81
CA THR A 182 -7.53 12.28 3.56
C THR A 182 -8.07 10.85 3.74
N TRP A 183 -8.66 10.28 2.70
CA TRP A 183 -8.92 8.83 2.65
C TRP A 183 -7.60 8.14 2.36
N GLY A 184 -6.75 8.14 3.40
CA GLY A 184 -5.33 7.88 3.28
C GLY A 184 -4.93 6.44 3.47
N ASP A 185 -3.64 6.29 3.69
CA ASP A 185 -2.97 5.02 3.82
C ASP A 185 -3.25 4.15 2.57
N ALA A 186 -3.15 2.85 2.63
CA ALA A 186 -3.40 1.96 1.48
C ALA A 186 -4.81 2.12 0.87
N TYR A 187 -5.79 2.63 1.64
CA TYR A 187 -7.14 2.82 1.10
C TYR A 187 -7.17 3.84 -0.04
N GLY A 188 -6.40 4.93 0.09
CA GLY A 188 -6.28 5.92 -0.98
C GLY A 188 -5.70 5.34 -2.27
N TYR A 189 -4.66 4.54 -2.17
CA TYR A 189 -4.05 3.85 -3.31
C TYR A 189 -5.00 2.82 -3.94
N ALA A 190 -5.75 2.09 -3.13
CA ALA A 190 -6.79 1.17 -3.62
C ALA A 190 -7.90 1.91 -4.37
N LEU A 191 -8.28 3.12 -3.94
CA LEU A 191 -9.23 3.96 -4.67
C LEU A 191 -8.69 4.34 -6.05
N ILE A 192 -7.40 4.65 -6.19
CA ILE A 192 -6.80 4.92 -7.50
C ILE A 192 -6.78 3.66 -8.37
N ALA A 193 -6.28 2.53 -7.84
CA ALA A 193 -6.19 1.27 -8.58
C ALA A 193 -7.54 0.77 -9.10
N THR A 194 -8.63 1.18 -8.45
CA THR A 194 -10.01 0.80 -8.81
C THR A 194 -10.79 1.89 -9.53
N GLY A 195 -10.12 3.01 -9.92
CA GLY A 195 -10.71 4.09 -10.71
C GLY A 195 -11.65 5.01 -9.94
N ARG A 196 -11.59 5.01 -8.59
CA ARG A 196 -12.44 5.80 -7.69
C ARG A 196 -11.78 7.11 -7.23
N ALA A 197 -10.47 7.25 -7.43
CA ALA A 197 -9.68 8.47 -7.22
C ALA A 197 -8.59 8.55 -8.30
N ASP A 198 -7.85 9.64 -8.36
CA ASP A 198 -6.98 9.93 -9.50
C ASP A 198 -5.52 10.18 -9.13
N VAL A 199 -5.28 10.82 -7.99
CA VAL A 199 -3.94 11.22 -7.54
C VAL A 199 -3.84 10.99 -6.02
N MET A 200 -2.72 10.42 -5.57
CA MET A 200 -2.34 10.37 -4.16
C MET A 200 -0.89 10.74 -3.99
N VAL A 201 -0.58 11.53 -2.97
CA VAL A 201 0.77 11.98 -2.66
C VAL A 201 1.05 11.82 -1.18
N ASP A 202 2.11 11.09 -0.85
CA ASP A 202 2.59 10.94 0.51
C ASP A 202 4.09 11.26 0.58
N PRO A 203 4.49 12.20 1.45
CA PRO A 203 5.89 12.58 1.63
C PRO A 203 6.67 11.66 2.56
N VAL A 204 5.98 10.73 3.22
CA VAL A 204 6.58 9.73 4.13
C VAL A 204 5.93 8.38 3.87
N MET A 205 6.76 7.37 3.60
CA MET A 205 6.32 6.02 3.30
C MET A 205 7.41 5.00 3.62
N ALA A 206 7.07 3.88 4.20
CA ALA A 206 8.02 2.79 4.41
C ALA A 206 7.99 1.79 3.24
N VAL A 207 8.98 0.90 3.17
CA VAL A 207 9.04 -0.12 2.12
C VAL A 207 7.89 -1.12 2.19
N TRP A 208 7.38 -1.38 3.39
CA TRP A 208 6.27 -2.31 3.61
C TRP A 208 4.93 -1.74 3.16
N ASP A 209 4.78 -0.40 3.14
CA ASP A 209 3.64 0.28 2.52
C ASP A 209 3.79 0.25 1.00
N ALA A 210 4.94 0.70 0.48
CA ALA A 210 5.19 0.95 -0.93
C ALA A 210 5.18 -0.32 -1.80
N ALA A 211 5.72 -1.44 -1.31
CA ALA A 211 5.95 -2.62 -2.12
C ALA A 211 4.66 -3.22 -2.71
N PRO A 212 3.58 -3.46 -1.95
CA PRO A 212 2.33 -3.96 -2.51
C PRO A 212 1.63 -2.92 -3.39
N LEU A 213 1.71 -1.63 -3.02
CA LEU A 213 1.03 -0.55 -3.71
C LEU A 213 1.58 -0.33 -5.12
N GLN A 214 2.90 -0.36 -5.29
CA GLN A 214 3.54 -0.15 -6.59
C GLN A 214 3.04 -1.15 -7.64
N VAL A 215 3.15 -2.44 -7.36
CA VAL A 215 2.76 -3.46 -8.35
C VAL A 215 1.25 -3.42 -8.64
N ILE A 216 0.41 -3.13 -7.65
CA ILE A 216 -1.04 -3.02 -7.83
C ILE A 216 -1.37 -1.84 -8.75
N LEU A 217 -0.78 -0.67 -8.51
CA LEU A 217 -1.04 0.52 -9.32
C LEU A 217 -0.53 0.38 -10.75
N GLU A 218 0.69 -0.14 -10.93
CA GLU A 218 1.26 -0.39 -12.26
C GLU A 218 0.40 -1.39 -13.06
N GLU A 219 -0.06 -2.46 -12.44
CA GLU A 219 -0.90 -3.48 -13.07
C GLU A 219 -2.35 -3.02 -13.31
N ALA A 220 -2.82 -2.01 -12.56
CA ALA A 220 -4.09 -1.33 -12.82
C ALA A 220 -4.00 -0.30 -13.97
N GLY A 221 -2.79 -0.01 -14.47
CA GLY A 221 -2.53 0.98 -15.53
C GLY A 221 -2.21 2.38 -15.02
N GLY A 222 -1.96 2.55 -13.72
CA GLY A 222 -1.52 3.78 -13.08
C GLY A 222 0.00 3.91 -13.02
N THR A 223 0.46 4.89 -12.22
CA THR A 223 1.87 5.10 -11.91
C THR A 223 2.07 5.13 -10.40
N PHE A 224 3.24 4.66 -9.95
CA PHE A 224 3.74 4.80 -8.58
C PHE A 224 5.22 5.17 -8.64
N THR A 225 5.57 6.35 -8.15
CA THR A 225 6.94 6.88 -8.20
C THR A 225 7.28 7.64 -6.92
N ASP A 226 8.55 7.98 -6.73
CA ASP A 226 8.94 9.05 -5.81
C ASP A 226 8.50 10.43 -6.35
N TRP A 227 8.78 11.50 -5.57
CA TRP A 227 8.47 12.87 -5.97
C TRP A 227 9.35 13.42 -7.11
N ARG A 228 10.36 12.68 -7.56
CA ARG A 228 11.19 12.98 -8.74
C ARG A 228 10.73 12.22 -9.98
N GLY A 229 9.68 11.38 -9.84
CA GLY A 229 9.15 10.57 -10.91
C GLY A 229 9.90 9.25 -11.14
N VAL A 230 10.74 8.82 -10.19
CA VAL A 230 11.47 7.54 -10.28
C VAL A 230 10.59 6.42 -9.74
N PRO A 231 10.27 5.37 -10.52
CA PRO A 231 9.54 4.19 -10.02
C PRO A 231 10.40 3.44 -8.99
N THR A 232 10.02 3.49 -7.72
CA THR A 232 10.77 2.87 -6.62
C THR A 232 9.89 2.65 -5.40
N ILE A 233 10.25 1.66 -4.58
CA ILE A 233 9.65 1.39 -3.27
C ILE A 233 10.57 1.81 -2.11
N HIS A 234 11.75 2.40 -2.40
CA HIS A 234 12.83 2.58 -1.43
C HIS A 234 13.11 4.03 -1.04
N HIS A 235 12.48 5.02 -1.69
CA HIS A 235 12.83 6.42 -1.45
C HIS A 235 12.01 7.09 -0.33
N GLY A 236 11.14 6.33 0.34
CA GLY A 236 10.44 6.80 1.55
C GLY A 236 9.33 7.82 1.29
N GLU A 237 8.84 7.91 0.05
CA GLU A 237 7.82 8.86 -0.38
C GLU A 237 7.08 8.29 -1.61
N ALA A 238 5.88 8.78 -1.90
CA ALA A 238 5.14 8.34 -3.07
C ALA A 238 4.33 9.44 -3.77
N VAL A 239 4.26 9.31 -5.09
CA VAL A 239 3.31 9.98 -5.99
C VAL A 239 2.65 8.89 -6.83
N ALA A 240 1.35 8.70 -6.64
CA ALA A 240 0.54 7.76 -7.39
C ALA A 240 -0.48 8.50 -8.25
N THR A 241 -0.67 8.06 -9.50
CA THR A 241 -1.67 8.64 -10.39
C THR A 241 -2.37 7.57 -11.23
N ASN A 242 -3.45 7.96 -11.90
CA ASN A 242 -4.11 7.15 -12.93
C ASN A 242 -3.30 7.04 -14.26
N GLY A 243 -2.05 7.43 -14.27
CA GLY A 243 -1.17 7.45 -15.45
C GLY A 243 -1.41 8.63 -16.38
N LYS A 244 -2.66 8.97 -16.71
CA LYS A 244 -2.98 10.11 -17.58
C LYS A 244 -2.63 11.47 -16.96
N LEU A 245 -2.72 11.58 -15.65
CA LEU A 245 -2.40 12.80 -14.89
C LEU A 245 -0.93 12.91 -14.50
N PHE A 246 -0.12 11.88 -14.71
CA PHE A 246 1.27 11.81 -14.22
C PHE A 246 2.09 13.06 -14.60
N GLU A 247 2.16 13.39 -15.87
CA GLU A 247 2.93 14.55 -16.34
C GLU A 247 2.43 15.88 -15.77
N ALA A 248 1.11 16.01 -15.57
CA ALA A 248 0.53 17.23 -15.01
C ALA A 248 0.84 17.36 -13.51
N VAL A 249 0.80 16.24 -12.78
CA VAL A 249 1.19 16.17 -11.36
C VAL A 249 2.68 16.47 -11.20
N MET A 250 3.55 15.82 -12.00
CA MET A 250 5.00 16.01 -11.93
C MET A 250 5.45 17.44 -12.24
N ARG A 251 4.74 18.17 -13.11
CA ARG A 251 4.99 19.61 -13.31
C ARG A 251 4.76 20.46 -12.06
N ILE A 252 3.92 20.00 -11.13
CA ILE A 252 3.63 20.70 -9.88
C ILE A 252 4.61 20.27 -8.79
N VAL A 253 4.83 18.97 -8.62
CA VAL A 253 5.60 18.40 -7.51
C VAL A 253 7.09 18.39 -7.77
N GLY A 254 7.54 18.25 -9.02
CA GLY A 254 8.95 18.13 -9.39
C GLY A 254 9.69 19.47 -9.58
N ARG A 255 9.03 20.63 -9.46
CA ARG A 255 9.63 21.94 -9.80
C ARG A 255 10.65 22.47 -8.80
N ASP A 256 10.78 21.88 -7.62
CA ASP A 256 11.67 22.37 -6.55
C ASP A 256 12.44 21.20 -5.89
N ALA A 257 12.68 20.09 -6.62
CA ALA A 257 13.46 18.94 -6.13
C ALA A 257 14.92 19.05 -6.52
#